data_40fbad712cb0cf5b1f3c500b248b1368
#
_entry.id   40fbad712cb0cf5b1f3c500b248b1368
#
_cell.length_a   1.000
_cell.length_b   1.000
_cell.length_c   1.000
_cell.angle_alpha   90.00
_cell.angle_beta   90.00
_cell.angle_gamma   90.00
#
_symmetry.space_group_name_H-M   'P 1'
#
loop_
_entity.id
_entity.type
_entity.pdbx_description
1 polymer ?
#
loop_
_entity_poly.entity_id
_entity_poly.type
_entity_poly.pdbx_seq_one_letter_code
_entity_poly.pdbx_strand_id
1 'polypeptide(L)'
;MEKLVSFQNHGQQIVGILHRPDLDGTVPGVVLCHGFTGTKSEARWIFVRLARRLASSGIAVLRFDFRGSGDSEGEFRNMTISDEVSDAKAAVTFLSTCDGVDRARIGILGFSLGGCVAA
;
A
#
# COMPACT_ATOMS: atom_id res chain seq x y z
N MET A 1 1.10 -0.18 -15.65
CA MET A 1 2.51 -0.09 -15.24
C MET A 1 2.66 -0.43 -13.76
N GLU A 2 3.64 -1.25 -13.45
CA GLU A 2 3.98 -1.62 -12.06
C GLU A 2 5.37 -1.07 -11.75
N LYS A 3 5.49 -0.37 -10.65
CA LYS A 3 6.74 0.30 -10.29
C LYS A 3 7.07 0.05 -8.83
N LEU A 4 8.31 -0.38 -8.56
CA LEU A 4 8.83 -0.45 -7.20
C LEU A 4 8.98 0.97 -6.66
N VAL A 5 8.44 1.21 -5.49
CA VAL A 5 8.50 2.51 -4.82
C VAL A 5 8.92 2.34 -3.37
N SER A 6 9.43 3.41 -2.80
CA SER A 6 9.73 3.46 -1.37
C SER A 6 9.44 4.84 -0.82
N PHE A 7 9.14 4.89 0.45
CA PHE A 7 8.94 6.14 1.18
C PHE A 7 9.38 5.94 2.63
N GLN A 8 9.54 7.03 3.35
CA GLN A 8 10.04 7.01 4.72
C GLN A 8 8.90 7.21 5.71
N ASN A 9 8.96 6.49 6.82
CA ASN A 9 8.13 6.77 7.97
C ASN A 9 8.94 6.53 9.25
N HIS A 10 9.00 7.52 10.12
CA HIS A 10 9.82 7.50 11.34
C HIS A 10 11.28 7.08 11.07
N GLY A 11 11.85 7.57 9.97
CA GLY A 11 13.23 7.28 9.60
C GLY A 11 13.49 5.88 9.05
N GLN A 12 12.46 5.07 8.86
CA GLN A 12 12.57 3.73 8.29
C GLN A 12 11.96 3.68 6.90
N GLN A 13 12.61 2.93 6.01
CA GLN A 13 12.16 2.79 4.63
C GLN A 13 11.02 1.79 4.54
N ILE A 14 9.95 2.21 3.90
CA ILE A 14 8.79 1.39 3.56
C ILE A 14 8.85 1.10 2.06
N VAL A 15 8.70 -0.17 1.68
CA VAL A 15 8.79 -0.61 0.29
C VAL A 15 7.42 -1.03 -0.20
N GLY A 16 7.08 -0.62 -1.40
CA GLY A 16 5.81 -0.95 -2.02
C GLY A 16 5.90 -1.09 -3.53
N ILE A 17 4.79 -1.49 -4.11
CA ILE A 17 4.60 -1.53 -5.56
C ILE A 17 3.43 -0.63 -5.89
N LEU A 18 3.67 0.31 -6.80
CA LEU A 18 2.62 1.18 -7.34
C LEU A 18 2.14 0.61 -8.67
N HIS A 19 0.85 0.35 -8.76
CA HIS A 19 0.19 -0.04 -10.00
C HIS A 19 -0.53 1.18 -10.55
N ARG A 20 -0.18 1.59 -11.75
CA ARG A 20 -0.82 2.74 -12.41
C ARG A 20 -1.56 2.30 -13.65
N PRO A 21 -2.83 2.73 -13.81
CA PRO A 21 -3.52 2.57 -15.08
C PRO A 21 -2.84 3.36 -16.20
N ASP A 22 -2.92 2.84 -17.42
CA ASP A 22 -2.44 3.55 -18.61
C ASP A 22 -3.56 4.46 -19.12
N LEU A 23 -3.84 5.51 -18.34
CA LEU A 23 -4.89 6.48 -18.66
C LEU A 23 -4.33 7.88 -18.53
N ASP A 24 -4.82 8.78 -19.38
CA ASP A 24 -4.54 10.20 -19.27
C ASP A 24 -5.35 10.81 -18.13
N GLY A 25 -4.83 11.91 -17.56
CA GLY A 25 -5.49 12.62 -16.47
C GLY A 25 -5.26 11.94 -15.12
N THR A 26 -6.13 12.27 -14.18
CA THR A 26 -6.04 11.73 -12.82
C THR A 26 -7.02 10.58 -12.61
N VAL A 27 -6.62 9.61 -11.79
CA VAL A 27 -7.44 8.45 -11.45
C VAL A 27 -7.55 8.34 -9.93
N PRO A 28 -8.61 7.71 -9.42
CA PRO A 28 -8.68 7.41 -7.99
C PRO A 28 -7.60 6.41 -7.59
N GLY A 29 -7.28 6.37 -6.30
CA GLY A 29 -6.27 5.46 -5.78
C GLY A 29 -6.76 4.68 -4.58
N VAL A 30 -6.12 3.55 -4.32
CA VAL A 30 -6.38 2.74 -3.14
C VAL A 30 -5.08 2.20 -2.56
N VAL A 31 -4.99 2.19 -1.23
CA VAL A 31 -3.88 1.60 -0.49
C VAL A 31 -4.33 0.24 0.02
N LEU A 32 -3.51 -0.80 -0.17
CA LEU A 32 -3.79 -2.14 0.34
C LEU A 32 -2.93 -2.44 1.57
N CYS A 33 -3.59 -2.79 2.67
CA CYS A 33 -2.96 -3.12 3.95
C CYS A 33 -3.01 -4.63 4.18
N HIS A 34 -1.85 -5.28 4.22
CA HIS A 34 -1.77 -6.74 4.39
C HIS A 34 -2.06 -7.17 5.84
N GLY A 35 -2.29 -8.46 6.02
CA GLY A 35 -2.59 -9.05 7.31
C GLY A 35 -1.35 -9.35 8.15
N PHE A 36 -1.60 -9.89 9.35
CA PHE A 36 -0.56 -10.31 10.27
C PHE A 36 0.32 -11.38 9.62
N THR A 37 1.63 -11.24 9.75
CA THR A 37 2.65 -12.08 9.10
C THR A 37 2.62 -12.08 7.57
N GLY A 38 1.82 -11.20 6.94
CA GLY A 38 1.74 -11.09 5.50
C GLY A 38 2.78 -10.15 4.91
N THR A 39 2.64 -9.92 3.62
CA THR A 39 3.43 -8.96 2.84
C THR A 39 2.54 -8.26 1.83
N LYS A 40 3.11 -7.34 1.06
CA LYS A 40 2.41 -6.63 -0.02
C LYS A 40 1.85 -7.56 -1.12
N SER A 41 2.24 -8.81 -1.14
CA SER A 41 1.71 -9.80 -2.09
C SER A 41 0.55 -10.60 -1.53
N GLU A 42 0.53 -10.81 -0.22
CA GLU A 42 -0.39 -11.67 0.51
C GLU A 42 -0.35 -13.12 0.01
N ALA A 43 -1.08 -14.01 0.69
CA ALA A 43 -1.11 -15.42 0.35
C ALA A 43 -1.69 -15.61 -1.06
N ARG A 44 -1.12 -16.56 -1.82
CA ARG A 44 -1.57 -16.90 -3.17
C ARG A 44 -1.59 -15.70 -4.11
N TRP A 45 -0.73 -14.72 -3.86
CA TRP A 45 -0.63 -13.51 -4.68
C TRP A 45 -1.94 -12.72 -4.77
N ILE A 46 -2.79 -12.79 -3.73
CA ILE A 46 -4.12 -12.18 -3.80
C ILE A 46 -4.03 -10.66 -3.97
N PHE A 47 -3.07 -10.00 -3.30
CA PHE A 47 -2.89 -8.56 -3.47
C PHE A 47 -2.32 -8.20 -4.83
N VAL A 48 -1.46 -9.04 -5.39
CA VAL A 48 -0.96 -8.84 -6.76
C VAL A 48 -2.12 -8.90 -7.76
N ARG A 49 -2.95 -9.93 -7.63
CA ARG A 49 -4.09 -10.13 -8.52
C ARG A 49 -5.12 -9.02 -8.38
N LEU A 50 -5.43 -8.64 -7.13
CA LEU A 50 -6.38 -7.57 -6.85
C LEU A 50 -5.86 -6.23 -7.41
N ALA A 51 -4.59 -5.91 -7.16
CA ALA A 51 -4.00 -4.67 -7.63
C ALA A 51 -4.03 -4.57 -9.15
N ARG A 52 -3.70 -5.66 -9.84
CA ARG A 52 -3.75 -5.71 -11.31
C ARG A 52 -5.17 -5.55 -11.83
N ARG A 53 -6.15 -6.17 -11.17
CA ARG A 53 -7.55 -6.03 -11.55
C ARG A 53 -8.05 -4.60 -11.36
N LEU A 54 -7.73 -3.98 -10.23
CA LEU A 54 -8.12 -2.59 -9.96
C LEU A 54 -7.45 -1.64 -10.95
N ALA A 55 -6.17 -1.83 -11.24
CA ALA A 55 -5.47 -0.99 -12.20
C ALA A 55 -6.08 -1.11 -13.60
N SER A 56 -6.46 -2.32 -14.02
CA SER A 56 -7.13 -2.50 -15.31
C SER A 56 -8.52 -1.87 -15.34
N SER A 57 -9.10 -1.57 -14.18
CA SER A 57 -10.38 -0.87 -14.04
C SER A 57 -10.22 0.64 -13.86
N GLY A 58 -9.01 1.17 -13.97
CA GLY A 58 -8.77 2.61 -13.91
C GLY A 58 -8.45 3.15 -12.51
N ILE A 59 -8.04 2.30 -11.57
CA ILE A 59 -7.73 2.70 -10.20
C ILE A 59 -6.24 2.46 -9.94
N ALA A 60 -5.52 3.50 -9.49
CA ALA A 60 -4.15 3.34 -9.05
C ALA A 60 -4.11 2.58 -7.71
N VAL A 61 -3.14 1.70 -7.54
CA VAL A 61 -3.05 0.87 -6.33
C VAL A 61 -1.65 0.94 -5.76
N LEU A 62 -1.55 1.21 -4.47
CA LEU A 62 -0.31 1.07 -3.71
C LEU A 62 -0.48 -0.11 -2.75
N ARG A 63 0.30 -1.16 -2.96
CA ARG A 63 0.47 -2.24 -2.00
C ARG A 63 1.86 -2.14 -1.41
N PHE A 64 1.98 -2.24 -0.11
CA PHE A 64 3.24 -2.01 0.57
C PHE A 64 3.42 -2.99 1.72
N ASP A 65 4.67 -3.14 2.18
CA ASP A 65 5.00 -3.91 3.36
C ASP A 65 5.03 -2.97 4.58
N PHE A 66 4.29 -3.31 5.63
CA PHE A 66 4.43 -2.61 6.92
C PHE A 66 5.86 -2.76 7.44
N ARG A 67 6.29 -1.83 8.30
CA ARG A 67 7.59 -1.96 8.97
C ARG A 67 7.73 -3.33 9.63
N GLY A 68 8.89 -3.96 9.47
CA GLY A 68 9.17 -5.28 10.00
C GLY A 68 8.63 -6.42 9.16
N SER A 69 8.01 -6.15 8.03
CA SER A 69 7.47 -7.16 7.11
C SER A 69 8.11 -7.02 5.74
N GLY A 70 8.21 -8.12 5.01
CA GLY A 70 8.68 -8.15 3.64
C GLY A 70 10.01 -7.41 3.43
N ASP A 71 10.00 -6.47 2.51
CA ASP A 71 11.20 -5.72 2.11
C ASP A 71 11.36 -4.40 2.87
N SER A 72 10.39 -4.01 3.70
CA SER A 72 10.47 -2.79 4.49
C SER A 72 11.43 -2.96 5.67
N GLU A 73 12.01 -1.85 6.11
CA GLU A 73 12.90 -1.86 7.27
C GLU A 73 12.17 -2.16 8.57
N GLY A 74 12.94 -2.43 9.61
CA GLY A 74 12.42 -2.76 10.94
C GLY A 74 12.36 -4.26 11.16
N GLU A 75 11.98 -4.64 12.38
CA GLU A 75 11.87 -6.05 12.76
C GLU A 75 10.44 -6.38 13.17
N PHE A 76 9.94 -7.49 12.69
CA PHE A 76 8.56 -7.91 12.95
C PHE A 76 8.25 -8.03 14.43
N ARG A 77 9.22 -8.48 15.24
CA ARG A 77 9.06 -8.61 16.70
C ARG A 77 8.73 -7.28 17.39
N ASN A 78 9.08 -6.15 16.77
CA ASN A 78 8.83 -4.81 17.30
C ASN A 78 7.52 -4.20 16.79
N MET A 79 6.74 -4.96 16.03
CA MET A 79 5.50 -4.50 15.42
C MET A 79 4.46 -4.14 16.49
N THR A 80 3.80 -3.02 16.30
CA THR A 80 2.61 -2.63 17.06
C THR A 80 1.52 -2.20 16.10
N ILE A 81 0.27 -2.29 16.54
CA ILE A 81 -0.87 -1.82 15.73
C ILE A 81 -0.75 -0.31 15.47
N SER A 82 -0.30 0.46 16.48
CA SER A 82 -0.10 1.90 16.32
C SER A 82 0.91 2.22 15.23
N ASP A 83 2.00 1.44 15.15
CA ASP A 83 3.01 1.62 14.10
C ASP A 83 2.43 1.29 12.73
N GLU A 84 1.62 0.23 12.62
CA GLU A 84 0.97 -0.12 11.36
C GLU A 84 -0.03 0.96 10.92
N VAL A 85 -0.79 1.53 11.84
CA VAL A 85 -1.66 2.67 11.53
C VAL A 85 -0.85 3.86 11.02
N SER A 86 0.27 4.15 11.65
CA SER A 86 1.19 5.21 11.22
C SER A 86 1.72 4.93 9.81
N ASP A 87 2.12 3.70 9.52
CA ASP A 87 2.61 3.31 8.20
C ASP A 87 1.51 3.43 7.14
N ALA A 88 0.28 3.04 7.47
CA ALA A 88 -0.85 3.17 6.55
C ALA A 88 -1.15 4.63 6.22
N LYS A 89 -1.08 5.52 7.21
CA LYS A 89 -1.23 6.97 6.97
C LYS A 89 -0.13 7.50 6.07
N ALA A 90 1.12 7.07 6.30
CA ALA A 90 2.24 7.46 5.45
C ALA A 90 2.05 6.95 4.01
N ALA A 91 1.52 5.75 3.84
CA ALA A 91 1.23 5.19 2.52
C ALA A 91 0.15 6.00 1.79
N VAL A 92 -0.90 6.39 2.48
CA VAL A 92 -1.95 7.26 1.90
C VAL A 92 -1.35 8.60 1.48
N THR A 93 -0.53 9.20 2.32
CA THR A 93 0.15 10.47 2.01
C THR A 93 1.05 10.30 0.78
N PHE A 94 1.83 9.22 0.73
CA PHE A 94 2.70 8.95 -0.41
C PHE A 94 1.89 8.81 -1.70
N LEU A 95 0.82 8.01 -1.68
CA LEU A 95 -0.02 7.82 -2.86
C LEU A 95 -0.63 9.14 -3.33
N SER A 96 -1.01 10.01 -2.41
CA SER A 96 -1.59 11.32 -2.73
C SER A 96 -0.62 12.24 -3.46
N THR A 97 0.68 12.00 -3.36
CA THR A 97 1.72 12.77 -4.05
C THR A 97 2.14 12.18 -5.38
N CYS A 98 1.65 10.99 -5.72
CA CYS A 98 2.02 10.32 -6.97
C CYS A 98 1.34 11.01 -8.16
N ASP A 99 2.11 11.18 -9.24
CA ASP A 99 1.57 11.78 -10.48
C ASP A 99 0.41 10.95 -11.01
N GLY A 100 -0.64 11.64 -11.42
CA GLY A 100 -1.81 11.00 -12.03
C GLY A 100 -2.78 10.40 -11.02
N VAL A 101 -2.56 10.56 -9.72
CA VAL A 101 -3.50 10.12 -8.69
C VAL A 101 -4.29 11.32 -8.18
N ASP A 102 -5.62 11.19 -8.15
CA ASP A 102 -6.50 12.21 -7.59
C ASP A 102 -6.51 12.06 -6.06
N ARG A 103 -5.82 12.97 -5.39
CA ARG A 103 -5.69 12.94 -3.92
C ARG A 103 -7.03 13.10 -3.18
N ALA A 104 -8.07 13.56 -3.86
CA ALA A 104 -9.40 13.70 -3.27
C ALA A 104 -10.19 12.38 -3.32
N ARG A 105 -9.69 11.37 -4.03
CA ARG A 105 -10.37 10.08 -4.22
C ARG A 105 -9.41 8.93 -3.91
N ILE A 106 -8.97 8.85 -2.65
CA ILE A 106 -8.10 7.76 -2.19
C ILE A 106 -8.85 6.96 -1.14
N GLY A 107 -8.94 5.65 -1.38
CA GLY A 107 -9.49 4.70 -0.44
C GLY A 107 -8.40 3.84 0.17
N ILE A 108 -8.77 3.08 1.19
CA ILE A 108 -7.90 2.13 1.85
C ILE A 108 -8.65 0.82 2.05
N LEU A 109 -7.97 -0.29 1.79
CA LEU A 109 -8.54 -1.62 1.91
C LEU A 109 -7.57 -2.48 2.72
N GLY A 110 -8.11 -3.23 3.67
CA GLY A 110 -7.31 -4.11 4.49
C GLY A 110 -7.81 -5.54 4.48
N PHE A 111 -6.86 -6.47 4.62
CA PHE A 111 -7.14 -7.88 4.72
C PHE A 111 -6.78 -8.36 6.14
N SER A 112 -7.72 -9.02 6.82
CA SER A 112 -7.51 -9.57 8.16
C SER A 112 -7.09 -8.45 9.14
N LEU A 113 -5.94 -8.55 9.81
CA LEU A 113 -5.44 -7.51 10.70
C LEU A 113 -5.27 -6.17 9.96
N GLY A 114 -4.87 -6.20 8.68
CA GLY A 114 -4.81 -5.02 7.85
C GLY A 114 -6.16 -4.30 7.74
N GLY A 115 -7.27 -5.03 7.84
CA GLY A 115 -8.60 -4.46 7.89
C GLY A 115 -8.83 -3.61 9.12
N CYS A 116 -8.34 -4.05 10.29
CA CYS A 116 -8.40 -3.25 11.52
C CYS A 116 -7.56 -1.98 11.39
N VAL A 117 -6.39 -2.07 10.79
CA VAL A 117 -5.51 -0.92 10.57
C VAL A 117 -6.17 0.07 9.60
N ALA A 118 -6.79 -0.42 8.53
CA ALA A 118 -7.45 0.42 7.53
C ALA A 118 -8.68 1.14 8.08
N ALA A 119 -9.32 0.55 9.06
CA ALA A 119 -10.46 1.18 9.72
C ALA A 119 -10.03 2.39 10.55
#